data_8e5eb9d2c466e9dc3be6ddb2d23282b8
#
_entry.id   8e5eb9d2c466e9dc3be6ddb2d23282b8
#
_cell.length_a   1.000
_cell.length_b   1.000
_cell.length_c   1.000
_cell.angle_alpha   90.00
_cell.angle_beta   90.00
_cell.angle_gamma   90.00
#
_symmetry.space_group_name_H-M   'P 1'
#
loop_
_entity.id
_entity.type
_entity.pdbx_description
1 polymer ?
#
loop_
_entity_poly.entity_id
_entity_poly.type
_entity_poly.pdbx_seq_one_letter_code
_entity_poly.pdbx_strand_id
1 'polypeptide(L)'
;MEFKHFLGNEKIKAQLSALVDGGRLPHAVVLEGESGLGKRTLAGELAAALVCRGEHRPCDSCPQCHKARAGVHPDILVYAPEGGARSFHKKTVDQIVGDVYMTPNEADYKIYILVNAHLMSVQAQNAILKVLEEPPAYVRFILTVENKSALLPTVLSRSVVFRLEGVPVEIGADYILQRQPEADPD
;
A
#
# COMPACT_ATOMS: atom_id res chain seq x y z
N MET A 1 -12.36 8.54 -5.97
CA MET A 1 -11.86 7.82 -4.78
C MET A 1 -11.74 8.77 -3.59
N GLU A 2 -12.12 8.36 -2.37
CA GLU A 2 -12.01 9.15 -1.14
C GLU A 2 -11.02 8.51 -0.17
N PHE A 3 -10.15 9.33 0.43
CA PHE A 3 -9.15 8.89 1.43
C PHE A 3 -9.56 9.34 2.84
N LYS A 4 -10.56 8.70 3.43
CA LYS A 4 -11.16 9.12 4.72
C LYS A 4 -10.24 8.97 5.93
N HIS A 5 -9.28 8.05 5.86
CA HIS A 5 -8.38 7.73 6.97
C HIS A 5 -6.94 8.16 6.73
N PHE A 6 -6.68 8.92 5.66
CA PHE A 6 -5.37 9.43 5.33
C PHE A 6 -5.39 10.94 5.22
N LEU A 7 -4.56 11.61 6.02
CA LEU A 7 -4.52 13.06 6.14
C LEU A 7 -3.44 13.67 5.24
N GLY A 8 -3.72 14.85 4.70
CA GLY A 8 -2.77 15.61 3.87
C GLY A 8 -2.48 14.96 2.52
N ASN A 9 -1.40 15.42 1.87
CA ASN A 9 -0.92 14.90 0.58
C ASN A 9 -1.97 14.98 -0.54
N GLU A 10 -2.69 16.10 -0.65
CA GLU A 10 -3.84 16.25 -1.56
C GLU A 10 -3.48 16.02 -3.04
N LYS A 11 -2.27 16.38 -3.46
CA LYS A 11 -1.79 16.12 -4.83
C LYS A 11 -1.67 14.62 -5.10
N ILE A 12 -1.12 13.86 -4.14
CA ILE A 12 -0.97 12.39 -4.24
C ILE A 12 -2.34 11.72 -4.23
N LYS A 13 -3.24 12.16 -3.34
CA LYS A 13 -4.62 11.67 -3.30
C LYS A 13 -5.33 11.87 -4.64
N ALA A 14 -5.23 13.06 -5.22
CA ALA A 14 -5.82 13.37 -6.52
C ALA A 14 -5.25 12.49 -7.64
N GLN A 15 -3.92 12.31 -7.67
CA GLN A 15 -3.26 11.44 -8.64
C GLN A 15 -3.69 9.97 -8.50
N LEU A 16 -3.67 9.44 -7.27
CA LEU A 16 -4.09 8.05 -7.01
C LEU A 16 -5.57 7.85 -7.34
N SER A 17 -6.46 8.82 -6.99
CA SER A 17 -7.86 8.76 -7.36
C SER A 17 -8.05 8.68 -8.88
N ALA A 18 -7.39 9.55 -9.63
CA ALA A 18 -7.49 9.55 -11.09
C ALA A 18 -6.98 8.24 -11.72
N LEU A 19 -5.94 7.63 -11.14
CA LEU A 19 -5.40 6.36 -11.61
C LEU A 19 -6.33 5.18 -11.29
N VAL A 20 -6.92 5.14 -10.09
CA VAL A 20 -7.86 4.09 -9.67
C VAL A 20 -9.17 4.21 -10.44
N ASP A 21 -9.76 5.40 -10.48
CA ASP A 21 -11.05 5.64 -11.14
C ASP A 21 -10.95 5.44 -12.67
N GLY A 22 -9.77 5.72 -13.24
CA GLY A 22 -9.47 5.47 -14.64
C GLY A 22 -9.04 4.03 -14.98
N GLY A 23 -8.95 3.12 -14.00
CA GLY A 23 -8.48 1.74 -14.21
C GLY A 23 -7.02 1.65 -14.66
N ARG A 24 -6.20 2.68 -14.41
CA ARG A 24 -4.83 2.82 -14.91
C ARG A 24 -3.78 2.80 -13.80
N LEU A 25 -4.15 2.29 -12.61
CA LEU A 25 -3.17 2.15 -11.54
C LEU A 25 -2.05 1.20 -11.99
N PRO A 26 -0.77 1.62 -11.90
CA PRO A 26 0.36 0.76 -12.22
C PRO A 26 0.34 -0.53 -11.39
N HIS A 27 0.91 -1.60 -11.94
CA HIS A 27 1.04 -2.88 -11.24
C HIS A 27 1.91 -2.79 -9.97
N ALA A 28 2.83 -1.83 -9.91
CA ALA A 28 3.64 -1.58 -8.73
C ALA A 28 3.70 -0.08 -8.39
N VAL A 29 3.37 0.22 -7.14
CA VAL A 29 3.39 1.56 -6.55
C VAL A 29 4.32 1.56 -5.34
N VAL A 30 5.20 2.55 -5.26
CA VAL A 30 6.08 2.79 -4.10
C VAL A 30 5.61 4.04 -3.38
N LEU A 31 5.28 3.91 -2.11
CA LEU A 31 4.94 5.01 -1.21
C LEU A 31 6.19 5.34 -0.38
N GLU A 32 6.87 6.42 -0.74
CA GLU A 32 8.10 6.91 -0.08
C GLU A 32 7.77 7.98 0.95
N GLY A 33 8.47 7.99 2.08
CA GLY A 33 8.40 9.04 3.09
C GLY A 33 8.90 8.59 4.44
N GLU A 34 9.17 9.51 5.34
CA GLU A 34 9.65 9.23 6.70
C GLU A 34 8.71 8.33 7.49
N SER A 35 9.20 7.75 8.58
CA SER A 35 8.35 6.99 9.51
C SER A 35 7.24 7.89 10.06
N GLY A 36 6.07 7.32 10.34
CA GLY A 36 4.93 8.09 10.86
C GLY A 36 4.05 8.80 9.82
N LEU A 37 4.46 8.97 8.56
CA LEU A 37 3.68 9.69 7.53
C LEU A 37 2.43 8.93 7.01
N GLY A 38 1.99 7.87 7.67
CA GLY A 38 0.76 7.17 7.27
C GLY A 38 0.86 6.34 5.99
N LYS A 39 2.07 5.97 5.53
CA LYS A 39 2.28 5.13 4.32
C LYS A 39 1.45 3.84 4.34
N ARG A 40 1.42 3.15 5.49
CA ARG A 40 0.64 1.92 5.66
C ARG A 40 -0.87 2.18 5.58
N THR A 41 -1.32 3.30 6.15
CA THR A 41 -2.71 3.74 6.08
C THR A 41 -3.10 4.02 4.63
N LEU A 42 -2.28 4.79 3.89
CA LEU A 42 -2.52 5.07 2.48
C LEU A 42 -2.52 3.79 1.63
N ALA A 43 -1.60 2.86 1.89
CA ALA A 43 -1.60 1.55 1.23
C ALA A 43 -2.89 0.77 1.48
N GLY A 44 -3.41 0.79 2.73
CA GLY A 44 -4.68 0.19 3.09
C GLY A 44 -5.89 0.85 2.43
N GLU A 45 -5.92 2.19 2.35
CA GLU A 45 -6.95 2.95 1.63
C GLU A 45 -6.97 2.58 0.14
N LEU A 46 -5.80 2.53 -0.49
CA LEU A 46 -5.65 2.17 -1.88
C LEU A 46 -6.10 0.73 -2.14
N ALA A 47 -5.71 -0.20 -1.27
CA ALA A 47 -6.14 -1.59 -1.36
C ALA A 47 -7.66 -1.74 -1.19
N ALA A 48 -8.26 -1.06 -0.20
CA ALA A 48 -9.71 -1.06 0.00
C ALA A 48 -10.47 -0.51 -1.22
N ALA A 49 -9.92 0.53 -1.87
CA ALA A 49 -10.52 1.08 -3.10
C ALA A 49 -10.45 0.10 -4.28
N LEU A 50 -9.35 -0.66 -4.41
CA LEU A 50 -9.17 -1.62 -5.49
C LEU A 50 -10.08 -2.85 -5.38
N VAL A 51 -10.42 -3.28 -4.16
CA VAL A 51 -11.35 -4.40 -3.95
C VAL A 51 -12.81 -3.95 -3.86
N CYS A 52 -13.06 -2.65 -3.75
CA CYS A 52 -14.39 -2.09 -3.58
C CYS A 52 -15.25 -2.29 -4.84
N ARG A 53 -16.49 -2.74 -4.65
CA ARG A 53 -17.50 -2.90 -5.71
C ARG A 53 -18.52 -1.76 -5.78
N GLY A 54 -18.39 -0.74 -4.92
CA GLY A 54 -19.26 0.44 -4.93
C GLY A 54 -18.86 1.46 -5.99
N GLU A 55 -19.77 2.37 -6.29
CA GLU A 55 -19.54 3.47 -7.24
C GLU A 55 -18.47 4.45 -6.73
N HIS A 56 -18.51 4.79 -5.44
CA HIS A 56 -17.50 5.62 -4.76
C HIS A 56 -16.52 4.73 -4.01
N ARG A 57 -15.25 4.74 -4.39
CA ARG A 57 -14.23 3.83 -3.88
C ARG A 57 -13.24 4.52 -2.94
N PRO A 58 -12.95 3.93 -1.76
CA PRO A 58 -13.69 2.87 -1.08
C PRO A 58 -15.04 3.38 -0.58
N CYS A 59 -16.11 2.58 -0.67
CA CYS A 59 -17.45 2.97 -0.22
C CYS A 59 -17.66 2.76 1.29
N ASP A 60 -16.80 2.00 1.95
CA ASP A 60 -16.83 1.60 3.37
C ASP A 60 -18.12 0.88 3.82
N SER A 61 -19.03 0.55 2.91
CA SER A 61 -20.32 -0.10 3.18
C SER A 61 -20.49 -1.48 2.54
N CYS A 62 -19.68 -1.82 1.53
CA CYS A 62 -19.76 -3.13 0.90
C CYS A 62 -18.95 -4.19 1.69
N PRO A 63 -19.28 -5.50 1.53
CA PRO A 63 -18.56 -6.58 2.22
C PRO A 63 -17.05 -6.58 1.97
N GLN A 64 -16.60 -6.17 0.78
CA GLN A 64 -15.18 -6.11 0.44
C GLN A 64 -14.48 -5.01 1.25
N CYS A 65 -15.07 -3.83 1.36
CA CYS A 65 -14.53 -2.77 2.20
C CYS A 65 -14.47 -3.17 3.67
N HIS A 66 -15.52 -3.82 4.19
CA HIS A 66 -15.54 -4.30 5.58
C HIS A 66 -14.41 -5.30 5.84
N LYS A 67 -14.21 -6.29 4.96
CA LYS A 67 -13.09 -7.24 5.06
C LYS A 67 -11.73 -6.54 4.97
N ALA A 68 -11.59 -5.58 4.04
CA ALA A 68 -10.37 -4.81 3.89
C ALA A 68 -10.02 -4.00 5.15
N ARG A 69 -11.03 -3.33 5.75
CA ARG A 69 -10.86 -2.56 7.01
C ARG A 69 -10.54 -3.46 8.20
N ALA A 70 -11.14 -4.62 8.27
CA ALA A 70 -10.86 -5.63 9.30
C ALA A 70 -9.51 -6.35 9.10
N GLY A 71 -8.81 -6.14 7.96
CA GLY A 71 -7.55 -6.81 7.66
C GLY A 71 -7.68 -8.30 7.34
N VAL A 72 -8.88 -8.76 6.97
CA VAL A 72 -9.19 -10.18 6.70
C VAL A 72 -9.63 -10.45 5.25
N HIS A 73 -9.39 -9.51 4.34
CA HIS A 73 -9.74 -9.70 2.93
C HIS A 73 -8.78 -10.72 2.28
N PRO A 74 -9.29 -11.82 1.65
CA PRO A 74 -8.44 -12.89 1.13
C PRO A 74 -7.51 -12.45 -0.02
N ASP A 75 -7.87 -11.37 -0.73
CA ASP A 75 -7.09 -10.86 -1.86
C ASP A 75 -6.25 -9.63 -1.49
N ILE A 76 -6.15 -9.27 -0.20
CA ILE A 76 -5.22 -8.25 0.30
C ILE A 76 -4.23 -8.92 1.25
N LEU A 77 -3.02 -9.13 0.76
CA LEU A 77 -1.96 -9.79 1.51
C LEU A 77 -0.94 -8.74 1.99
N VAL A 78 -0.79 -8.65 3.30
CA VAL A 78 0.10 -7.69 3.94
C VAL A 78 1.32 -8.41 4.50
N TYR A 79 2.49 -8.04 4.03
CA TYR A 79 3.77 -8.56 4.48
C TYR A 79 4.57 -7.45 5.14
N ALA A 80 5.06 -7.71 6.33
CA ALA A 80 5.92 -6.82 7.09
C ALA A 80 7.09 -7.62 7.69
N PRO A 81 8.22 -6.99 8.02
CA PRO A 81 9.27 -7.66 8.78
C PRO A 81 8.73 -8.18 10.11
N GLU A 82 8.98 -9.45 10.41
CA GLU A 82 8.46 -10.11 11.61
C GLU A 82 9.31 -9.79 12.85
N GLY A 83 8.67 -9.64 14.02
CA GLY A 83 9.26 -9.80 15.35
C GLY A 83 10.52 -8.98 15.63
N GLY A 84 10.66 -7.74 15.13
CA GLY A 84 11.87 -6.94 15.25
C GLY A 84 12.97 -7.35 14.26
N ALA A 85 12.68 -8.25 13.31
CA ALA A 85 13.61 -8.60 12.24
C ALA A 85 13.93 -7.34 11.40
N ARG A 86 15.21 -7.15 11.14
CA ARG A 86 15.71 -6.02 10.34
C ARG A 86 15.63 -6.26 8.83
N SER A 87 14.97 -7.34 8.38
CA SER A 87 14.89 -7.68 6.96
C SER A 87 13.70 -8.58 6.65
N PHE A 88 13.20 -8.49 5.41
CA PHE A 88 12.33 -9.51 4.85
C PHE A 88 13.11 -10.80 4.58
N HIS A 89 12.62 -11.92 5.06
CA HIS A 89 13.20 -13.22 4.74
C HIS A 89 12.96 -13.54 3.25
N LYS A 90 13.98 -14.09 2.59
CA LYS A 90 13.86 -14.57 1.21
C LYS A 90 12.68 -15.51 1.04
N LYS A 91 12.44 -16.40 2.02
CA LYS A 91 11.31 -17.35 2.04
C LYS A 91 9.95 -16.64 1.89
N THR A 92 9.75 -15.49 2.52
CA THR A 92 8.52 -14.69 2.39
C THR A 92 8.33 -14.20 0.96
N VAL A 93 9.39 -13.74 0.31
CA VAL A 93 9.32 -13.28 -1.08
C VAL A 93 9.12 -14.45 -2.05
N ASP A 94 9.76 -15.60 -1.80
CA ASP A 94 9.56 -16.82 -2.60
C ASP A 94 8.09 -17.30 -2.50
N GLN A 95 7.45 -17.17 -1.33
CA GLN A 95 6.02 -17.45 -1.16
C GLN A 95 5.15 -16.48 -1.98
N ILE A 96 5.45 -15.19 -1.95
CA ILE A 96 4.72 -14.19 -2.76
C ILE A 96 4.85 -14.53 -4.26
N VAL A 97 6.05 -14.83 -4.73
CA VAL A 97 6.32 -15.18 -6.13
C VAL A 97 5.56 -16.45 -6.55
N GLY A 98 5.43 -17.42 -5.66
CA GLY A 98 4.63 -18.63 -5.92
C GLY A 98 3.12 -18.36 -5.96
N ASP A 99 2.62 -17.50 -5.04
CA ASP A 99 1.20 -17.20 -4.89
C ASP A 99 0.65 -16.22 -5.95
N VAL A 100 1.51 -15.42 -6.54
CA VAL A 100 1.13 -14.32 -7.45
C VAL A 100 0.39 -14.81 -8.71
N TYR A 101 0.64 -16.03 -9.14
CA TYR A 101 0.00 -16.65 -10.31
C TYR A 101 -1.36 -17.27 -10.01
N MET A 102 -1.76 -17.30 -8.74
CA MET A 102 -3.10 -17.72 -8.35
C MET A 102 -4.07 -16.55 -8.51
N THR A 103 -5.20 -16.79 -9.18
CA THR A 103 -6.25 -15.78 -9.38
C THR A 103 -6.82 -15.28 -8.05
N PRO A 104 -7.35 -14.05 -8.01
CA PRO A 104 -8.05 -13.54 -6.84
C PRO A 104 -9.24 -14.42 -6.44
N ASN A 105 -9.58 -14.44 -5.16
CA ASN A 105 -10.70 -15.23 -4.62
C ASN A 105 -12.04 -14.51 -4.77
N GLU A 106 -12.10 -13.23 -4.43
CA GLU A 106 -13.36 -12.46 -4.34
C GLU A 106 -13.33 -11.13 -5.10
N ALA A 107 -12.14 -10.54 -5.30
CA ALA A 107 -11.96 -9.25 -5.95
C ALA A 107 -11.47 -9.38 -7.40
N ASP A 108 -11.46 -8.26 -8.13
CA ASP A 108 -10.86 -8.19 -9.47
C ASP A 108 -9.32 -8.13 -9.41
N TYR A 109 -8.78 -7.71 -8.26
CA TYR A 109 -7.34 -7.56 -8.04
C TYR A 109 -6.87 -8.35 -6.83
N LYS A 110 -5.66 -8.88 -6.93
CA LYS A 110 -4.89 -9.47 -5.82
C LYS A 110 -3.77 -8.51 -5.45
N ILE A 111 -3.78 -8.05 -4.20
CA ILE A 111 -2.99 -6.92 -3.76
C ILE A 111 -1.97 -7.37 -2.73
N TYR A 112 -0.72 -7.07 -2.98
CA TYR A 112 0.41 -7.34 -2.09
C TYR A 112 0.93 -6.02 -1.52
N ILE A 113 0.75 -5.83 -0.21
CA ILE A 113 1.29 -4.68 0.51
C ILE A 113 2.58 -5.12 1.19
N LEU A 114 3.72 -4.60 0.73
CA LEU A 114 5.04 -4.84 1.31
C LEU A 114 5.42 -3.66 2.21
N VAL A 115 5.20 -3.82 3.50
CA VAL A 115 5.47 -2.77 4.50
C VAL A 115 6.97 -2.73 4.79
N ASN A 116 7.57 -1.52 4.75
CA ASN A 116 9.01 -1.32 4.93
C ASN A 116 9.86 -2.13 3.95
N ALA A 117 9.50 -2.10 2.67
CA ALA A 117 10.19 -2.83 1.61
C ALA A 117 11.67 -2.43 1.46
N HIS A 118 12.09 -1.27 2.00
CA HIS A 118 13.50 -0.86 2.09
C HIS A 118 14.36 -1.81 2.95
N LEU A 119 13.73 -2.67 3.77
CA LEU A 119 14.41 -3.69 4.57
C LEU A 119 14.55 -5.03 3.82
N MET A 120 14.14 -5.12 2.56
CA MET A 120 14.35 -6.31 1.74
C MET A 120 15.83 -6.47 1.40
N SER A 121 16.36 -7.67 1.57
CA SER A 121 17.71 -7.99 1.08
C SER A 121 17.78 -7.88 -0.45
N VAL A 122 18.98 -7.69 -1.00
CA VAL A 122 19.19 -7.66 -2.46
C VAL A 122 18.66 -8.93 -3.14
N GLN A 123 18.84 -10.10 -2.51
CA GLN A 123 18.31 -11.37 -3.01
C GLN A 123 16.78 -11.39 -3.05
N ALA A 124 16.11 -10.85 -2.02
CA ALA A 124 14.67 -10.73 -1.96
C ALA A 124 14.14 -9.77 -3.04
N GLN A 125 14.80 -8.63 -3.22
CA GLN A 125 14.45 -7.68 -4.28
C GLN A 125 14.62 -8.28 -5.69
N ASN A 126 15.70 -9.04 -5.92
CA ASN A 126 15.90 -9.75 -7.19
C ASN A 126 14.85 -10.85 -7.43
N ALA A 127 14.41 -11.53 -6.38
CA ALA A 127 13.38 -12.58 -6.51
C ALA A 127 12.03 -12.02 -7.00
N ILE A 128 11.64 -10.81 -6.55
CA ILE A 128 10.38 -10.20 -6.96
C ILE A 128 10.42 -9.60 -8.38
N LEU A 129 11.61 -9.38 -8.96
CA LEU A 129 11.76 -8.76 -10.28
C LEU A 129 11.01 -9.53 -11.38
N LYS A 130 11.03 -10.86 -11.35
CA LYS A 130 10.31 -11.69 -12.32
C LYS A 130 8.83 -11.33 -12.41
N VAL A 131 8.21 -11.06 -11.25
CA VAL A 131 6.79 -10.70 -11.20
C VAL A 131 6.57 -9.24 -11.57
N LEU A 132 7.51 -8.36 -11.25
CA LEU A 132 7.42 -6.95 -11.61
C LEU A 132 7.65 -6.71 -13.11
N GLU A 133 8.33 -7.63 -13.80
CA GLU A 133 8.56 -7.57 -15.26
C GLU A 133 7.31 -7.98 -16.05
N GLU A 134 6.70 -9.09 -15.67
CA GLU A 134 5.54 -9.65 -16.34
C GLU A 134 4.44 -9.99 -15.31
N PRO A 135 3.83 -8.97 -14.67
CA PRO A 135 2.82 -9.21 -13.65
C PRO A 135 1.52 -9.71 -14.28
N PRO A 136 0.83 -10.68 -13.67
CA PRO A 136 -0.54 -10.98 -14.05
C PRO A 136 -1.42 -9.72 -13.98
N ALA A 137 -2.35 -9.55 -14.91
CA ALA A 137 -3.15 -8.33 -15.06
C ALA A 137 -3.92 -7.94 -13.78
N TYR A 138 -4.27 -8.93 -12.97
CA TYR A 138 -4.99 -8.77 -11.72
C TYR A 138 -4.09 -8.47 -10.51
N VAL A 139 -2.76 -8.49 -10.64
CA VAL A 139 -1.84 -8.27 -9.51
C VAL A 139 -1.51 -6.79 -9.34
N ARG A 140 -1.49 -6.36 -8.08
CA ARG A 140 -1.01 -5.02 -7.69
C ARG A 140 -0.08 -5.11 -6.49
N PHE A 141 1.08 -4.47 -6.60
CA PHE A 141 2.04 -4.31 -5.52
C PHE A 141 2.00 -2.89 -4.96
N ILE A 142 1.96 -2.75 -3.65
CA ILE A 142 2.09 -1.48 -2.94
C ILE A 142 3.25 -1.63 -1.96
N LEU A 143 4.36 -0.98 -2.25
CA LEU A 143 5.56 -1.01 -1.42
C LEU A 143 5.62 0.27 -0.58
N THR A 144 5.83 0.16 0.72
CA THR A 144 6.14 1.32 1.55
C THR A 144 7.63 1.36 1.87
N VAL A 145 8.25 2.52 1.73
CA VAL A 145 9.67 2.73 2.01
C VAL A 145 9.90 4.04 2.76
N GLU A 146 10.96 4.11 3.55
CA GLU A 146 11.41 5.40 4.11
C GLU A 146 12.22 6.18 3.08
N ASN A 147 13.08 5.49 2.34
CA ASN A 147 13.88 6.06 1.26
C ASN A 147 13.95 5.07 0.09
N LYS A 148 13.54 5.52 -1.08
CA LYS A 148 13.56 4.70 -2.31
C LYS A 148 14.96 4.26 -2.73
N SER A 149 16.03 4.97 -2.33
CA SER A 149 17.42 4.59 -2.67
C SER A 149 17.84 3.26 -2.04
N ALA A 150 17.10 2.72 -1.07
CA ALA A 150 17.29 1.37 -0.56
C ALA A 150 16.69 0.27 -1.45
N LEU A 151 15.89 0.64 -2.46
CA LEU A 151 15.41 -0.29 -3.48
C LEU A 151 16.38 -0.31 -4.67
N LEU A 152 16.50 -1.48 -5.29
CA LEU A 152 17.31 -1.62 -6.51
C LEU A 152 16.75 -0.73 -7.64
N PRO A 153 17.60 -0.14 -8.48
CA PRO A 153 17.16 0.62 -9.65
C PRO A 153 16.23 -0.19 -10.58
N THR A 154 16.43 -1.51 -10.65
CA THR A 154 15.60 -2.44 -11.41
C THR A 154 14.17 -2.58 -10.86
N VAL A 155 13.98 -2.47 -9.56
CA VAL A 155 12.65 -2.42 -8.92
C VAL A 155 12.01 -1.06 -9.17
N LEU A 156 12.77 0.02 -8.99
CA LEU A 156 12.27 1.39 -9.18
C LEU A 156 11.85 1.66 -10.63
N SER A 157 12.58 1.14 -11.63
CA SER A 157 12.24 1.33 -13.04
C SER A 157 10.93 0.67 -13.46
N ARG A 158 10.42 -0.27 -12.65
CA ARG A 158 9.15 -1.01 -12.87
C ARG A 158 8.02 -0.55 -11.94
N SER A 159 8.27 0.51 -11.18
CA SER A 159 7.34 1.03 -10.17
C SER A 159 7.10 2.51 -10.35
N VAL A 160 5.94 2.99 -9.93
CA VAL A 160 5.67 4.43 -9.84
C VAL A 160 5.81 4.86 -8.39
N VAL A 161 6.65 5.89 -8.15
CA VAL A 161 6.95 6.38 -6.81
C VAL A 161 6.09 7.59 -6.47
N PHE A 162 5.41 7.54 -5.33
CA PHE A 162 4.70 8.66 -4.72
C PHE A 162 5.42 9.04 -3.43
N ARG A 163 5.92 10.27 -3.38
CA ARG A 163 6.63 10.77 -2.20
C ARG A 163 5.69 11.53 -1.30
N LEU A 164 5.45 10.99 -0.09
CA LEU A 164 4.62 11.60 0.93
C LEU A 164 5.38 12.69 1.67
N GLU A 165 4.65 13.76 1.98
CA GLU A 165 5.15 14.88 2.76
C GLU A 165 4.46 14.90 4.13
N GLY A 166 5.16 15.45 5.13
CA GLY A 166 4.61 15.66 6.46
C GLY A 166 3.42 16.61 6.42
N VAL A 167 2.47 16.36 7.31
CA VAL A 167 1.33 17.26 7.51
C VAL A 167 1.72 18.30 8.58
N PRO A 168 1.35 19.57 8.43
CA PRO A 168 1.53 20.57 9.49
C PRO A 168 0.97 20.07 10.84
N VAL A 169 1.67 20.36 11.91
CA VAL A 169 1.35 19.84 13.26
C VAL A 169 -0.08 20.21 13.67
N GLU A 170 -0.52 21.42 13.34
CA GLU A 170 -1.84 21.93 13.65
C GLU A 170 -2.96 21.08 13.03
N ILE A 171 -2.77 20.69 11.75
CA ILE A 171 -3.74 19.85 11.03
C ILE A 171 -3.72 18.41 11.60
N GLY A 172 -2.54 17.93 12.01
CA GLY A 172 -2.39 16.62 12.66
C GLY A 172 -3.08 16.58 14.00
N ALA A 173 -2.90 17.59 14.83
CA ALA A 173 -3.53 17.72 16.14
C ALA A 173 -5.06 17.78 16.05
N ASP A 174 -5.61 18.60 15.17
CA ASP A 174 -7.07 18.69 14.94
C ASP A 174 -7.66 17.33 14.53
N TYR A 175 -6.98 16.57 13.70
CA TYR A 175 -7.42 15.25 13.28
C TYR A 175 -7.45 14.23 14.42
N ILE A 176 -6.46 14.28 15.31
CA ILE A 176 -6.38 13.41 16.51
C ILE A 176 -7.50 13.78 17.47
N LEU A 177 -7.68 15.06 17.78
CA LEU A 177 -8.71 15.55 18.70
C LEU A 177 -10.13 15.23 18.23
N GLN A 178 -10.39 15.25 16.92
CA GLN A 178 -11.70 14.84 16.37
C GLN A 178 -12.01 13.35 16.57
N ARG A 179 -10.98 12.48 16.65
CA ARG A 179 -11.15 11.04 16.80
C ARG A 179 -10.95 10.53 18.21
N GLN A 180 -10.19 11.24 19.00
CA GLN A 180 -9.91 10.98 20.41
C GLN A 180 -9.98 12.30 21.18
N PRO A 181 -11.19 12.75 21.53
CA PRO A 181 -11.39 14.05 22.23
C PRO A 181 -10.67 14.16 23.57
N GLU A 182 -10.25 13.04 24.15
CA GLU A 182 -9.49 12.98 25.41
C GLU A 182 -7.96 12.94 25.21
N ALA A 183 -7.48 13.00 23.97
CA ALA A 183 -6.03 13.05 23.69
C ALA A 183 -5.47 14.42 24.09
N ASP A 184 -4.35 14.40 24.82
CA ASP A 184 -3.61 15.62 25.14
C ASP A 184 -2.99 16.18 23.82
N PRO A 185 -3.16 17.47 23.52
CA PRO A 185 -2.65 18.08 22.28
C PRO A 185 -1.14 18.32 22.28
N ASP A 186 -0.40 18.10 23.40
CA ASP A 186 1.04 18.32 23.54
C ASP A 186 1.90 17.13 23.09
#